data_4b5e7f201f6a13f0450990234ccfb9f0
#
_entry.id   4b5e7f201f6a13f0450990234ccfb9f0
#
_cell.length_a   1.000
_cell.length_b   1.000
_cell.length_c   1.000
_cell.angle_alpha   90.00
_cell.angle_beta   90.00
_cell.angle_gamma   90.00
#
_symmetry.space_group_name_H-M   'P 1'
#
loop_
_entity.id
_entity.type
_entity.pdbx_description
1 polymer ?
#
loop_
_entity_poly.entity_id
_entity_poly.type
_entity_poly.pdbx_seq_one_letter_code
_entity_poly.pdbx_strand_id
1 'polypeptide(L)'
;QNTSEGTDFMKSLGIDIGTTTISTAVVENGAVIDSETWENGCFLPPSLPRERAQDIGAIEETVNRALDAAFLRHPDLKRIGVTGQMHGILYVDRRGNALSPLYTWQDARGDAPCEKSADGASWSEYLSWETGLSVPTGYGFVTHAYNLAHGLVPPETAYLCTIGDYIAMKLCGGAAPVMDASNAASLGFFSLKTRMFDYAALRQVGIDPMVAPPIALTPLIGRFRNTVGVSVAIGDNQASFLASVKDRNAEMLVNVGTGSQFSVFSERCMQAEGLETRPMPGGGWLLVGASLCGGRAYALLAEFFAQTARMMGSEPSDVYGAMERLLRSSPRPESIPDVLPLFEGTRQDS
;
A
#
# COMPACT_ATOMS: atom_id res chain seq x y z
N GLN A 1 -25.42 36.46 21.97
CA GLN A 1 -25.17 36.55 20.51
C GLN A 1 -24.39 35.33 20.13
N ASN A 2 -25.11 34.27 19.66
CA ASN A 2 -24.49 33.09 19.08
C ASN A 2 -24.03 33.47 17.67
N THR A 3 -22.74 33.64 17.49
CA THR A 3 -22.11 33.54 16.17
C THR A 3 -22.04 32.06 15.81
N SER A 4 -23.00 31.58 15.03
CA SER A 4 -22.87 30.35 14.27
C SER A 4 -21.69 30.57 13.29
N GLU A 5 -20.49 30.12 13.67
CA GLU A 5 -19.43 29.89 12.69
C GLU A 5 -20.00 28.92 11.66
N GLY A 6 -20.28 29.45 10.46
CA GLY A 6 -20.65 28.64 9.32
C GLY A 6 -19.53 27.64 9.11
N THR A 7 -19.83 26.36 9.29
CA THR A 7 -19.01 25.27 8.77
C THR A 7 -18.96 25.45 7.26
N ASP A 8 -17.87 26.06 6.79
CA ASP A 8 -17.59 26.20 5.38
C ASP A 8 -17.43 24.78 4.84
N PHE A 9 -18.46 24.26 4.19
CA PHE A 9 -18.53 22.90 3.69
C PHE A 9 -17.53 22.71 2.57
N MET A 10 -16.37 22.20 2.94
CA MET A 10 -15.18 22.15 2.10
C MET A 10 -15.23 20.92 1.19
N LYS A 11 -15.40 21.16 -0.12
CA LYS A 11 -15.32 20.12 -1.13
C LYS A 11 -13.87 19.65 -1.31
N SER A 12 -13.65 18.36 -1.20
CA SER A 12 -12.31 17.73 -1.24
C SER A 12 -12.27 16.65 -2.29
N LEU A 13 -11.13 16.51 -2.96
CA LEU A 13 -10.81 15.45 -3.90
C LEU A 13 -9.87 14.45 -3.23
N GLY A 14 -10.22 13.18 -3.20
CA GLY A 14 -9.30 12.07 -2.94
C GLY A 14 -8.79 11.50 -4.25
N ILE A 15 -7.50 11.16 -4.29
CA ILE A 15 -6.92 10.41 -5.40
C ILE A 15 -6.16 9.21 -4.84
N ASP A 16 -6.47 8.02 -5.36
CA ASP A 16 -5.84 6.75 -5.03
C ASP A 16 -5.06 6.23 -6.24
N ILE A 17 -3.76 6.07 -6.09
CA ILE A 17 -2.84 5.62 -7.14
C ILE A 17 -2.49 4.16 -6.88
N GLY A 18 -3.44 3.28 -7.23
CA GLY A 18 -3.28 1.84 -7.07
C GLY A 18 -2.42 1.21 -8.17
N THR A 19 -2.12 -0.07 -8.02
CA THR A 19 -1.29 -0.82 -8.98
C THR A 19 -1.97 -1.01 -10.33
N THR A 20 -3.29 -1.24 -10.34
CA THR A 20 -4.07 -1.55 -11.56
C THR A 20 -5.00 -0.43 -11.97
N THR A 21 -5.35 0.45 -11.06
CA THR A 21 -6.27 1.56 -11.28
C THR A 21 -5.81 2.81 -10.56
N ILE A 22 -6.18 3.96 -11.11
CA ILE A 22 -6.12 5.27 -10.46
C ILE A 22 -7.57 5.71 -10.29
N SER A 23 -7.96 6.00 -9.05
CA SER A 23 -9.34 6.38 -8.72
C SER A 23 -9.39 7.75 -8.08
N THR A 24 -10.45 8.51 -8.38
CA THR A 24 -10.76 9.77 -7.70
C THR A 24 -12.14 9.71 -7.06
N ALA A 25 -12.27 10.40 -5.93
CA ALA A 25 -13.55 10.62 -5.28
C ALA A 25 -13.66 12.06 -4.80
N VAL A 26 -14.77 12.72 -5.14
CA VAL A 26 -15.10 14.04 -4.62
C VAL A 26 -16.02 13.90 -3.44
N VAL A 27 -15.62 14.48 -2.32
CA VAL A 27 -16.34 14.41 -1.05
C VAL A 27 -16.83 15.80 -0.67
N GLU A 28 -18.12 15.92 -0.36
CA GLU A 28 -18.74 17.11 0.17
C GLU A 28 -19.63 16.71 1.37
N ASN A 29 -19.50 17.40 2.50
CA ASN A 29 -20.28 17.13 3.71
C ASN A 29 -20.20 15.66 4.21
N GLY A 30 -19.04 15.02 4.02
CA GLY A 30 -18.85 13.63 4.42
C GLY A 30 -19.47 12.59 3.48
N ALA A 31 -20.07 13.01 2.35
CA ALA A 31 -20.62 12.12 1.34
C ALA A 31 -19.80 12.18 0.05
N VAL A 32 -19.61 11.04 -0.60
CA VAL A 32 -19.05 10.98 -1.96
C VAL A 32 -20.12 11.44 -2.94
N ILE A 33 -19.84 12.52 -3.68
CA ILE A 33 -20.75 13.12 -4.66
C ILE A 33 -20.36 12.84 -6.11
N ASP A 34 -19.10 12.45 -6.35
CA ASP A 34 -18.58 12.06 -7.67
C ASP A 34 -17.42 11.09 -7.49
N SER A 35 -17.24 10.17 -8.41
CA SER A 35 -16.09 9.26 -8.44
C SER A 35 -15.81 8.79 -9.85
N GLU A 36 -14.54 8.56 -10.14
CA GLU A 36 -14.10 8.08 -11.44
C GLU A 36 -12.87 7.17 -11.27
N THR A 37 -12.71 6.20 -12.18
CA THR A 37 -11.61 5.24 -12.14
C THR A 37 -11.01 5.09 -13.54
N TRP A 38 -9.68 5.12 -13.62
CA TRP A 38 -8.88 4.91 -14.83
C TRP A 38 -8.00 3.69 -14.67
N GLU A 39 -7.74 2.99 -15.76
CA GLU A 39 -6.76 1.91 -15.76
C GLU A 39 -5.34 2.45 -15.53
N ASN A 40 -4.54 1.71 -14.77
CA ASN A 40 -3.13 1.97 -14.48
C ASN A 40 -2.26 0.76 -14.84
N GLY A 41 -2.56 0.12 -15.98
CA GLY A 41 -1.84 -1.07 -16.46
C GLY A 41 -0.46 -0.78 -17.08
N CYS A 42 0.25 0.26 -16.62
CA CYS A 42 1.50 0.76 -17.19
C CYS A 42 2.75 -0.02 -16.76
N PHE A 43 2.64 -1.34 -16.58
CA PHE A 43 3.80 -2.18 -16.29
C PHE A 43 4.80 -2.18 -17.43
N LEU A 44 6.06 -2.00 -17.08
CA LEU A 44 7.18 -2.14 -18.00
C LEU A 44 7.55 -3.62 -18.19
N PRO A 45 8.03 -4.02 -19.36
CA PRO A 45 8.68 -5.32 -19.52
C PRO A 45 9.84 -5.42 -18.52
N PRO A 46 9.97 -6.54 -17.77
CA PRO A 46 11.06 -6.68 -16.81
C PRO A 46 12.42 -6.71 -17.53
N SER A 47 13.35 -5.88 -17.07
CA SER A 47 14.74 -5.85 -17.56
C SER A 47 15.65 -6.78 -16.76
N LEU A 48 15.22 -7.15 -15.55
CA LEU A 48 15.90 -8.08 -14.67
C LEU A 48 14.94 -9.16 -14.16
N PRO A 49 15.45 -10.36 -13.80
CA PRO A 49 14.64 -11.35 -13.12
C PRO A 49 13.97 -10.77 -11.87
N ARG A 50 12.71 -11.14 -11.63
CA ARG A 50 11.92 -10.70 -10.48
C ARG A 50 11.52 -9.21 -10.49
N GLU A 51 11.89 -8.44 -11.50
CA GLU A 51 11.51 -7.04 -11.61
C GLU A 51 10.01 -6.86 -11.89
N ARG A 52 9.38 -5.94 -11.16
CA ARG A 52 8.00 -5.50 -11.37
C ARG A 52 7.92 -3.99 -11.23
N ALA A 53 8.03 -3.30 -12.37
CA ALA A 53 8.11 -1.85 -12.44
C ALA A 53 7.01 -1.25 -13.30
N GLN A 54 6.62 -0.01 -13.01
CA GLN A 54 5.63 0.77 -13.74
C GLN A 54 6.24 2.07 -14.28
N ASP A 55 5.71 2.51 -15.42
CA ASP A 55 6.11 3.76 -16.08
C ASP A 55 5.55 4.98 -15.33
N ILE A 56 6.45 5.81 -14.80
CA ILE A 56 6.09 7.04 -14.08
C ILE A 56 5.41 8.05 -14.99
N GLY A 57 5.86 8.20 -16.23
CA GLY A 57 5.26 9.14 -17.18
C GLY A 57 3.81 8.80 -17.47
N ALA A 58 3.50 7.52 -17.66
CA ALA A 58 2.13 7.06 -17.86
C ALA A 58 1.24 7.26 -16.62
N ILE A 59 1.81 7.05 -15.41
CA ILE A 59 1.10 7.34 -14.16
C ILE A 59 0.81 8.84 -14.05
N GLU A 60 1.81 9.71 -14.26
CA GLU A 60 1.64 11.17 -14.23
C GLU A 60 0.59 11.65 -15.22
N GLU A 61 0.60 11.14 -16.45
CA GLU A 61 -0.39 11.48 -17.46
C GLU A 61 -1.81 11.12 -17.01
N THR A 62 -1.99 9.92 -16.47
CA THR A 62 -3.29 9.46 -15.99
C THR A 62 -3.77 10.28 -14.78
N VAL A 63 -2.88 10.58 -13.82
CA VAL A 63 -3.18 11.46 -12.68
C VAL A 63 -3.61 12.84 -13.15
N ASN A 64 -2.88 13.44 -14.11
CA ASN A 64 -3.20 14.77 -14.63
C ASN A 64 -4.57 14.78 -15.33
N ARG A 65 -4.88 13.76 -16.15
CA ARG A 65 -6.20 13.61 -16.77
C ARG A 65 -7.33 13.49 -15.73
N ALA A 66 -7.10 12.69 -14.68
CA ALA A 66 -8.04 12.51 -13.60
C ALA A 66 -8.32 13.81 -12.82
N LEU A 67 -7.26 14.57 -12.54
CA LEU A 67 -7.36 15.89 -11.90
C LEU A 67 -8.11 16.90 -12.76
N ASP A 68 -7.75 17.00 -14.04
CA ASP A 68 -8.40 17.94 -14.96
C ASP A 68 -9.89 17.63 -15.13
N ALA A 69 -10.26 16.34 -15.23
CA ALA A 69 -11.65 15.91 -15.28
C ALA A 69 -12.41 16.27 -13.99
N ALA A 70 -11.81 16.05 -12.81
CA ALA A 70 -12.42 16.39 -11.53
C ALA A 70 -12.59 17.91 -11.37
N PHE A 71 -11.58 18.74 -11.71
CA PHE A 71 -11.65 20.19 -11.62
C PHE A 71 -12.61 20.80 -12.66
N LEU A 72 -12.78 20.17 -13.81
CA LEU A 72 -13.77 20.60 -14.80
C LEU A 72 -15.20 20.45 -14.25
N ARG A 73 -15.50 19.36 -13.55
CA ARG A 73 -16.81 19.11 -12.95
C ARG A 73 -17.01 19.85 -11.62
N HIS A 74 -15.94 20.04 -10.87
CA HIS A 74 -15.94 20.61 -9.52
C HIS A 74 -14.88 21.72 -9.38
N PRO A 75 -15.08 22.92 -9.98
CA PRO A 75 -14.07 24.00 -9.96
C PRO A 75 -13.86 24.62 -8.58
N ASP A 76 -14.73 24.33 -7.63
CA ASP A 76 -14.75 24.81 -6.25
C ASP A 76 -14.00 23.93 -5.26
N LEU A 77 -13.27 22.90 -5.71
CA LEU A 77 -12.43 22.05 -4.89
C LEU A 77 -11.41 22.86 -4.08
N LYS A 78 -11.27 22.55 -2.79
CA LYS A 78 -10.38 23.25 -1.83
C LYS A 78 -9.23 22.41 -1.33
N ARG A 79 -9.33 21.08 -1.39
CA ARG A 79 -8.35 20.14 -0.86
C ARG A 79 -8.15 18.98 -1.82
N ILE A 80 -6.93 18.47 -1.86
CA ILE A 80 -6.57 17.20 -2.48
C ILE A 80 -5.95 16.31 -1.41
N GLY A 81 -6.52 15.12 -1.20
CA GLY A 81 -5.94 14.03 -0.45
C GLY A 81 -5.32 13.03 -1.41
N VAL A 82 -4.12 12.53 -1.08
CA VAL A 82 -3.40 11.55 -1.91
C VAL A 82 -3.19 10.28 -1.14
N THR A 83 -3.47 9.16 -1.77
CA THR A 83 -3.10 7.82 -1.32
C THR A 83 -2.65 6.98 -2.52
N GLY A 84 -2.11 5.81 -2.27
CA GLY A 84 -1.71 4.91 -3.34
C GLY A 84 -0.96 3.70 -2.82
N GLN A 85 -0.55 2.83 -3.74
CA GLN A 85 0.18 1.62 -3.43
C GLN A 85 1.39 1.90 -2.53
N MET A 86 1.49 1.10 -1.48
CA MET A 86 2.55 1.20 -0.48
C MET A 86 3.78 0.37 -0.89
N HIS A 87 4.84 0.46 -0.10
CA HIS A 87 6.07 -0.34 -0.16
C HIS A 87 6.98 -0.03 -1.36
N GLY A 88 6.43 0.11 -2.58
CA GLY A 88 7.20 0.39 -3.79
C GLY A 88 7.89 1.75 -3.76
N ILE A 89 9.00 1.88 -4.52
CA ILE A 89 9.80 3.11 -4.58
C ILE A 89 10.11 3.55 -6.00
N LEU A 90 10.34 4.84 -6.15
CA LEU A 90 11.09 5.43 -7.25
C LEU A 90 12.18 6.35 -6.70
N TYR A 91 13.19 6.63 -7.53
CA TYR A 91 14.27 7.57 -7.22
C TYR A 91 13.98 8.94 -7.78
N VAL A 92 14.32 9.99 -7.03
CA VAL A 92 14.11 11.39 -7.39
C VAL A 92 15.40 12.18 -7.23
N ASP A 93 15.65 13.13 -8.14
CA ASP A 93 16.76 14.07 -8.05
C ASP A 93 16.42 15.25 -7.09
N ARG A 94 17.39 16.16 -6.90
CA ARG A 94 17.21 17.37 -6.06
C ARG A 94 16.22 18.39 -6.65
N ARG A 95 15.76 18.20 -7.89
CA ARG A 95 14.76 19.06 -8.55
C ARG A 95 13.37 18.44 -8.54
N GLY A 96 13.21 17.23 -7.98
CA GLY A 96 11.95 16.50 -7.94
C GLY A 96 11.63 15.77 -9.24
N ASN A 97 12.61 15.49 -10.10
CA ASN A 97 12.40 14.68 -11.29
C ASN A 97 12.58 13.20 -10.96
N ALA A 98 11.73 12.34 -11.51
CA ALA A 98 11.90 10.90 -11.42
C ALA A 98 13.13 10.46 -12.23
N LEU A 99 13.97 9.63 -11.63
CA LEU A 99 15.19 9.08 -12.22
C LEU A 99 15.07 7.60 -12.55
N SER A 100 14.00 6.95 -12.13
CA SER A 100 13.73 5.52 -12.33
C SER A 100 12.26 5.27 -12.58
N PRO A 101 11.87 4.08 -13.07
CA PRO A 101 10.49 3.63 -12.95
C PRO A 101 10.08 3.48 -11.48
N LEU A 102 8.78 3.28 -11.24
CA LEU A 102 8.28 2.84 -9.95
C LEU A 102 8.53 1.33 -9.82
N TYR A 103 9.43 0.93 -8.95
CA TYR A 103 9.54 -0.47 -8.51
C TYR A 103 8.39 -0.73 -7.55
N THR A 104 7.45 -1.59 -7.94
CA THR A 104 6.23 -1.80 -7.17
C THR A 104 6.45 -2.70 -5.96
N TRP A 105 5.45 -2.80 -5.10
CA TRP A 105 5.45 -3.76 -3.97
C TRP A 105 5.53 -5.23 -4.40
N GLN A 106 5.25 -5.53 -5.68
CA GLN A 106 5.36 -6.87 -6.28
C GLN A 106 6.77 -7.17 -6.79
N ASP A 107 7.68 -6.20 -6.73
CA ASP A 107 9.07 -6.41 -7.12
C ASP A 107 9.74 -7.38 -6.15
N ALA A 108 10.16 -8.52 -6.67
CA ALA A 108 10.67 -9.62 -5.87
C ALA A 108 12.21 -9.74 -5.90
N ARG A 109 12.94 -8.64 -6.19
CA ARG A 109 14.43 -8.65 -6.13
C ARG A 109 14.95 -8.88 -4.72
N GLY A 110 14.15 -8.62 -3.68
CA GLY A 110 14.46 -8.95 -2.30
C GLY A 110 14.62 -10.44 -2.02
N ASP A 111 14.03 -11.31 -2.85
CA ASP A 111 14.19 -12.78 -2.77
C ASP A 111 15.41 -13.30 -3.54
N ALA A 112 16.16 -12.41 -4.19
CA ALA A 112 17.41 -12.80 -4.82
C ALA A 112 18.44 -13.14 -3.74
N PRO A 113 19.34 -14.13 -4.01
CA PRO A 113 20.44 -14.42 -3.11
C PRO A 113 21.29 -13.16 -2.85
N CYS A 114 21.63 -12.92 -1.60
CA CYS A 114 22.48 -11.80 -1.19
C CYS A 114 23.94 -12.21 -1.21
N GLU A 115 24.76 -11.54 -2.01
CA GLU A 115 26.18 -11.82 -2.14
C GLU A 115 26.99 -11.54 -0.85
N LYS A 116 26.38 -10.80 0.09
CA LYS A 116 26.95 -10.53 1.43
C LYS A 116 26.65 -11.64 2.42
N SER A 117 25.71 -12.54 2.12
CA SER A 117 25.37 -13.67 2.98
C SER A 117 26.24 -14.87 2.65
N ALA A 118 26.96 -15.38 3.65
CA ALA A 118 27.76 -16.59 3.50
C ALA A 118 26.89 -17.86 3.30
N ASP A 119 25.67 -17.83 3.79
CA ASP A 119 24.73 -18.96 3.82
C ASP A 119 23.74 -18.94 2.64
N GLY A 120 23.89 -18.00 1.70
CA GLY A 120 23.03 -17.89 0.53
C GLY A 120 21.63 -17.35 0.82
N ALA A 121 21.45 -16.66 1.95
CA ALA A 121 20.19 -16.00 2.29
C ALA A 121 19.79 -14.96 1.24
N SER A 122 18.50 -14.70 1.11
CA SER A 122 17.97 -13.62 0.30
C SER A 122 18.35 -12.24 0.85
N TRP A 123 18.18 -11.18 0.05
CA TRP A 123 18.40 -9.80 0.53
C TRP A 123 17.48 -9.46 1.70
N SER A 124 16.21 -9.88 1.64
CA SER A 124 15.25 -9.66 2.73
C SER A 124 15.69 -10.33 4.04
N GLU A 125 16.09 -11.60 3.99
CA GLU A 125 16.60 -12.34 5.15
C GLU A 125 17.89 -11.74 5.69
N TYR A 126 18.85 -11.47 4.82
CA TYR A 126 20.13 -10.86 5.21
C TYR A 126 19.92 -9.53 5.96
N LEU A 127 19.13 -8.63 5.40
CA LEU A 127 18.85 -7.33 6.00
C LEU A 127 18.11 -7.48 7.35
N SER A 128 17.17 -8.42 7.44
CA SER A 128 16.44 -8.70 8.66
C SER A 128 17.36 -9.24 9.77
N TRP A 129 18.27 -10.14 9.45
CA TRP A 129 19.23 -10.69 10.42
C TRP A 129 20.24 -9.66 10.89
N GLU A 130 20.80 -8.87 9.97
CA GLU A 130 21.80 -7.85 10.33
C GLU A 130 21.23 -6.79 11.27
N THR A 131 19.94 -6.45 11.15
CA THR A 131 19.37 -5.32 11.89
C THR A 131 18.40 -5.73 12.99
N GLY A 132 17.95 -6.98 13.00
CA GLY A 132 16.89 -7.45 13.91
C GLY A 132 15.52 -6.87 13.59
N LEU A 133 15.36 -6.22 12.43
CA LEU A 133 14.08 -5.68 11.96
C LEU A 133 13.48 -6.60 10.89
N SER A 134 12.16 -6.78 10.90
CA SER A 134 11.49 -7.48 9.80
C SER A 134 11.36 -6.54 8.59
N VAL A 135 12.04 -6.88 7.49
CA VAL A 135 12.02 -6.11 6.24
C VAL A 135 11.72 -7.04 5.05
N PRO A 136 10.43 -7.36 4.82
CA PRO A 136 10.01 -8.29 3.78
C PRO A 136 10.39 -7.82 2.37
N THR A 137 10.47 -8.78 1.45
CA THR A 137 10.55 -8.50 0.01
C THR A 137 9.43 -7.57 -0.45
N GLY A 138 9.73 -6.69 -1.40
CA GLY A 138 8.81 -5.65 -1.88
C GLY A 138 8.85 -4.37 -1.05
N TYR A 139 9.48 -4.36 0.12
CA TYR A 139 9.71 -3.12 0.88
C TYR A 139 10.81 -2.27 0.22
N GLY A 140 10.58 -0.96 0.20
CA GLY A 140 11.40 -0.03 -0.58
C GLY A 140 12.88 -0.05 -0.27
N PHE A 141 13.26 -0.17 1.00
CA PHE A 141 14.68 -0.25 1.37
C PHE A 141 15.31 -1.61 1.05
N VAL A 142 14.54 -2.69 0.94
CA VAL A 142 15.05 -3.98 0.43
C VAL A 142 15.36 -3.85 -1.06
N THR A 143 14.43 -3.28 -1.83
CA THR A 143 14.65 -2.95 -3.25
C THR A 143 15.85 -2.02 -3.42
N HIS A 144 15.98 -0.99 -2.57
CA HIS A 144 17.12 -0.06 -2.62
C HIS A 144 18.44 -0.73 -2.27
N ALA A 145 18.50 -1.60 -1.27
CA ALA A 145 19.72 -2.33 -0.90
C ALA A 145 20.22 -3.21 -2.05
N TYR A 146 19.31 -3.94 -2.71
CA TYR A 146 19.63 -4.69 -3.91
C TYR A 146 20.19 -3.76 -5.01
N ASN A 147 19.48 -2.68 -5.32
CA ASN A 147 19.87 -1.72 -6.35
C ASN A 147 21.23 -1.09 -6.07
N LEU A 148 21.50 -0.76 -4.81
CA LEU A 148 22.78 -0.17 -4.40
C LEU A 148 23.93 -1.16 -4.63
N ALA A 149 23.77 -2.43 -4.28
CA ALA A 149 24.78 -3.46 -4.46
C ALA A 149 25.08 -3.74 -5.95
N HIS A 150 24.08 -3.58 -6.81
CA HIS A 150 24.19 -3.88 -8.24
C HIS A 150 24.43 -2.64 -9.13
N GLY A 151 24.69 -1.46 -8.52
CA GLY A 151 24.93 -0.22 -9.28
C GLY A 151 23.72 0.29 -10.06
N LEU A 152 22.51 -0.03 -9.62
CA LEU A 152 21.25 0.34 -10.28
C LEU A 152 20.61 1.61 -9.69
N VAL A 153 21.21 2.20 -8.66
CA VAL A 153 20.78 3.50 -8.12
C VAL A 153 21.32 4.61 -9.02
N PRO A 154 20.46 5.47 -9.60
CA PRO A 154 20.93 6.56 -10.43
C PRO A 154 21.87 7.50 -9.66
N PRO A 155 22.97 7.97 -10.27
CA PRO A 155 23.98 8.79 -9.56
C PRO A 155 23.42 10.10 -8.98
N GLU A 156 22.43 10.70 -9.62
CA GLU A 156 21.80 11.96 -9.20
C GLU A 156 20.72 11.78 -8.13
N THR A 157 20.52 10.56 -7.63
CA THR A 157 19.49 10.29 -6.62
C THR A 157 19.70 11.14 -5.37
N ALA A 158 18.67 11.90 -5.03
CA ALA A 158 18.61 12.65 -3.78
C ALA A 158 17.69 11.96 -2.76
N TYR A 159 16.58 11.39 -3.23
CA TYR A 159 15.59 10.72 -2.39
C TYR A 159 15.04 9.47 -3.09
N LEU A 160 14.54 8.53 -2.29
CA LEU A 160 13.58 7.53 -2.72
C LEU A 160 12.23 7.82 -2.05
N CYS A 161 11.12 7.53 -2.72
CA CYS A 161 9.79 7.75 -2.14
C CYS A 161 8.74 6.85 -2.78
N THR A 162 7.56 6.75 -2.16
CA THR A 162 6.43 6.04 -2.79
C THR A 162 5.83 6.87 -3.92
N ILE A 163 4.99 6.24 -4.74
CA ILE A 163 4.28 6.96 -5.82
C ILE A 163 3.34 8.05 -5.26
N GLY A 164 2.69 7.79 -4.13
CA GLY A 164 1.83 8.78 -3.47
C GLY A 164 2.60 10.02 -3.04
N ASP A 165 3.76 9.84 -2.40
CA ASP A 165 4.62 10.95 -1.96
C ASP A 165 5.17 11.75 -3.15
N TYR A 166 5.57 11.04 -4.22
CA TYR A 166 6.01 11.66 -5.46
C TYR A 166 4.94 12.54 -6.08
N ILE A 167 3.74 12.01 -6.26
CA ILE A 167 2.63 12.77 -6.86
C ILE A 167 2.21 13.94 -5.96
N ALA A 168 2.12 13.76 -4.64
CA ALA A 168 1.83 14.85 -3.71
C ALA A 168 2.87 15.98 -3.80
N MET A 169 4.16 15.64 -3.88
CA MET A 169 5.26 16.59 -4.14
C MET A 169 5.07 17.34 -5.46
N LYS A 170 4.80 16.62 -6.56
CA LYS A 170 4.60 17.23 -7.90
C LYS A 170 3.40 18.17 -7.93
N LEU A 171 2.29 17.82 -7.28
CA LEU A 171 1.11 18.68 -7.17
C LEU A 171 1.39 20.01 -6.46
N CYS A 172 2.32 20.00 -5.53
CA CYS A 172 2.77 21.23 -4.82
C CYS A 172 3.82 22.04 -5.59
N GLY A 173 4.31 21.54 -6.75
CA GLY A 173 5.48 22.13 -7.41
C GLY A 173 6.76 22.01 -6.58
N GLY A 174 6.83 21.03 -5.67
CA GLY A 174 7.96 20.78 -4.78
C GLY A 174 9.09 20.04 -5.48
N ALA A 175 10.28 20.09 -4.86
CA ALA A 175 11.48 19.41 -5.33
C ALA A 175 11.95 18.28 -4.39
N ALA A 176 11.40 18.19 -3.19
CA ALA A 176 11.71 17.16 -2.20
C ALA A 176 10.43 16.50 -1.69
N PRO A 177 10.33 15.17 -1.72
CA PRO A 177 9.19 14.48 -1.15
C PRO A 177 9.18 14.58 0.38
N VAL A 178 7.98 14.52 0.96
CA VAL A 178 7.73 14.46 2.40
C VAL A 178 6.78 13.30 2.63
N MET A 179 7.01 12.47 3.63
CA MET A 179 6.25 11.24 3.85
C MET A 179 5.39 11.32 5.11
N ASP A 180 4.19 10.76 5.06
CA ASP A 180 3.48 10.37 6.29
C ASP A 180 4.13 9.13 6.90
N ALA A 181 4.00 8.98 8.21
CA ALA A 181 4.54 7.82 8.93
C ALA A 181 3.97 6.48 8.40
N SER A 182 2.75 6.46 7.85
CA SER A 182 2.15 5.27 7.25
C SER A 182 2.92 4.77 6.03
N ASN A 183 3.31 5.68 5.12
CA ASN A 183 4.14 5.35 3.96
C ASN A 183 5.59 5.05 4.37
N ALA A 184 6.16 5.85 5.27
CA ALA A 184 7.54 5.64 5.73
C ALA A 184 7.74 4.26 6.35
N ALA A 185 6.80 3.81 7.21
CA ALA A 185 6.86 2.48 7.80
C ALA A 185 6.81 1.37 6.75
N SER A 186 6.12 1.59 5.64
CA SER A 186 5.99 0.61 4.56
C SER A 186 7.28 0.41 3.75
N LEU A 187 8.25 1.30 3.90
CA LEU A 187 9.56 1.16 3.23
C LEU A 187 10.54 0.25 4.00
N GLY A 188 10.24 -0.06 5.26
CA GLY A 188 11.14 -0.77 6.17
C GLY A 188 12.07 0.17 6.95
N PHE A 189 12.87 -0.39 7.86
CA PHE A 189 13.79 0.36 8.72
C PHE A 189 13.13 1.52 9.46
N PHE A 190 11.90 1.34 9.90
CA PHE A 190 11.10 2.35 10.58
C PHE A 190 10.88 1.97 12.06
N SER A 191 11.23 2.87 12.96
CA SER A 191 11.01 2.69 14.39
C SER A 191 9.58 3.08 14.76
N LEU A 192 8.77 2.11 15.14
CA LEU A 192 7.41 2.36 15.64
C LEU A 192 7.42 3.21 16.91
N LYS A 193 8.47 3.11 17.73
CA LYS A 193 8.62 3.86 18.99
C LYS A 193 8.82 5.35 18.75
N THR A 194 9.71 5.72 17.81
CA THR A 194 10.04 7.12 17.52
C THR A 194 9.21 7.71 16.40
N ARG A 195 8.50 6.86 15.63
CA ARG A 195 7.79 7.20 14.37
C ARG A 195 8.71 7.86 13.34
N MET A 196 9.96 7.41 13.26
CA MET A 196 10.99 7.89 12.35
C MET A 196 11.74 6.69 11.75
N PHE A 197 12.45 6.91 10.66
CA PHE A 197 13.39 5.90 10.14
C PHE A 197 14.48 5.58 11.16
N ASP A 198 14.88 4.33 11.23
CA ASP A 198 16.03 3.88 12.02
C ASP A 198 17.33 4.13 11.23
N TYR A 199 17.85 5.34 11.35
CA TYR A 199 19.07 5.75 10.66
C TYR A 199 20.31 4.95 11.07
N ALA A 200 20.29 4.35 12.26
CA ALA A 200 21.41 3.49 12.70
C ALA A 200 21.36 2.16 11.94
N ALA A 201 20.19 1.54 11.87
CA ALA A 201 19.99 0.31 11.11
C ALA A 201 20.27 0.50 9.60
N LEU A 202 19.84 1.61 8.99
CA LEU A 202 20.19 1.93 7.60
C LEU A 202 21.71 1.99 7.37
N ARG A 203 22.45 2.70 8.23
CA ARG A 203 23.92 2.77 8.12
C ARG A 203 24.60 1.41 8.34
N GLN A 204 24.07 0.59 9.25
CA GLN A 204 24.60 -0.75 9.53
C GLN A 204 24.65 -1.63 8.27
N VAL A 205 23.64 -1.52 7.41
CA VAL A 205 23.57 -2.29 6.14
C VAL A 205 24.16 -1.53 4.95
N GLY A 206 24.78 -0.36 5.17
CA GLY A 206 25.47 0.42 4.14
C GLY A 206 24.57 1.35 3.32
N ILE A 207 23.39 1.68 3.82
CA ILE A 207 22.47 2.63 3.18
C ILE A 207 22.69 4.03 3.79
N ASP A 208 22.89 5.04 2.93
CA ASP A 208 22.92 6.44 3.38
C ASP A 208 21.52 6.89 3.81
N PRO A 209 21.31 7.25 5.09
CA PRO A 209 20.01 7.70 5.56
C PRO A 209 19.48 8.98 4.88
N MET A 210 20.34 9.74 4.23
CA MET A 210 19.93 10.96 3.53
C MET A 210 19.04 10.70 2.31
N VAL A 211 18.99 9.46 1.81
CA VAL A 211 18.08 9.06 0.73
C VAL A 211 16.62 8.95 1.20
N ALA A 212 16.40 8.82 2.52
CA ALA A 212 15.07 8.77 3.11
C ALA A 212 14.47 10.17 3.22
N PRO A 213 13.25 10.41 2.70
CA PRO A 213 12.57 11.68 2.87
C PRO A 213 12.24 12.00 4.33
N PRO A 214 12.10 13.29 4.69
CA PRO A 214 11.65 13.66 6.01
C PRO A 214 10.19 13.25 6.26
N ILE A 215 9.88 12.95 7.52
CA ILE A 215 8.51 12.68 7.95
C ILE A 215 7.77 14.03 8.11
N ALA A 216 6.56 14.10 7.55
CA ALA A 216 5.71 15.28 7.61
C ALA A 216 5.32 15.63 9.06
N LEU A 217 5.45 16.89 9.43
CA LEU A 217 5.03 17.42 10.72
C LEU A 217 3.57 17.91 10.70
N THR A 218 3.04 18.15 9.51
CA THR A 218 1.67 18.64 9.30
C THR A 218 1.00 17.89 8.17
N PRO A 219 -0.34 17.74 8.20
CA PRO A 219 -1.06 17.04 7.14
C PRO A 219 -1.03 17.79 5.78
N LEU A 220 -0.89 19.10 5.76
CA LEU A 220 -0.80 19.89 4.54
C LEU A 220 0.66 20.18 4.21
N ILE A 221 1.07 19.83 2.98
CA ILE A 221 2.44 20.00 2.50
C ILE A 221 2.60 21.09 1.46
N GLY A 222 1.51 21.59 0.89
CA GLY A 222 1.57 22.66 -0.11
C GLY A 222 0.23 22.96 -0.75
N ARG A 223 0.29 23.58 -1.94
CA ARG A 223 -0.90 23.97 -2.69
C ARG A 223 -0.77 23.62 -4.18
N PHE A 224 -1.80 23.02 -4.73
CA PHE A 224 -1.98 22.84 -6.15
C PHE A 224 -2.59 24.11 -6.77
N ARG A 225 -2.03 24.56 -7.90
CA ARG A 225 -2.47 25.80 -8.60
C ARG A 225 -2.60 27.02 -7.65
N ASN A 226 -1.75 27.08 -6.63
CA ASN A 226 -1.67 28.14 -5.59
C ASN A 226 -2.89 28.27 -4.66
N THR A 227 -3.98 27.59 -4.90
CA THR A 227 -5.25 27.75 -4.16
C THR A 227 -5.72 26.50 -3.42
N VAL A 228 -5.53 25.34 -4.00
CA VAL A 228 -6.06 24.07 -3.47
C VAL A 228 -5.02 23.42 -2.57
N GLY A 229 -5.33 23.21 -1.29
CA GLY A 229 -4.40 22.57 -0.35
C GLY A 229 -4.17 21.11 -0.71
N VAL A 230 -2.92 20.64 -0.64
CA VAL A 230 -2.53 19.25 -0.88
C VAL A 230 -2.07 18.63 0.43
N SER A 231 -2.61 17.47 0.77
CA SER A 231 -2.16 16.71 1.93
C SER A 231 -0.89 15.91 1.62
N VAL A 232 -0.14 15.57 2.68
CA VAL A 232 0.83 14.49 2.60
C VAL A 232 0.11 13.21 2.17
N ALA A 233 0.78 12.39 1.34
CA ALA A 233 0.22 11.10 0.95
C ALA A 233 0.22 10.12 2.12
N ILE A 234 -0.84 9.32 2.23
CA ILE A 234 -0.97 8.27 3.24
C ILE A 234 -1.05 6.90 2.57
N GLY A 235 -0.72 5.84 3.29
CA GLY A 235 -0.82 4.48 2.78
C GLY A 235 -2.26 4.09 2.42
N ASP A 236 -2.43 3.30 1.37
CA ASP A 236 -3.74 2.83 0.88
C ASP A 236 -4.52 2.02 1.91
N ASN A 237 -3.83 1.21 2.70
CA ASN A 237 -4.44 0.44 3.79
C ASN A 237 -5.06 1.35 4.87
N GLN A 238 -4.33 2.39 5.29
CA GLN A 238 -4.83 3.38 6.24
C GLN A 238 -5.95 4.23 5.64
N ALA A 239 -5.84 4.62 4.38
CA ALA A 239 -6.89 5.36 3.67
C ALA A 239 -8.18 4.53 3.56
N SER A 240 -8.06 3.25 3.21
CA SER A 240 -9.18 2.31 3.14
C SER A 240 -9.87 2.14 4.50
N PHE A 241 -9.09 2.01 5.59
CA PHE A 241 -9.64 1.94 6.93
C PHE A 241 -10.40 3.21 7.30
N LEU A 242 -9.79 4.38 7.10
CA LEU A 242 -10.42 5.68 7.41
C LEU A 242 -11.70 5.94 6.62
N ALA A 243 -11.76 5.47 5.37
CA ALA A 243 -12.93 5.65 4.52
C ALA A 243 -14.08 4.68 4.83
N SER A 244 -13.77 3.48 5.34
CA SER A 244 -14.75 2.39 5.51
C SER A 244 -15.30 2.27 6.92
N VAL A 245 -14.54 2.70 7.93
CA VAL A 245 -14.86 2.53 9.35
C VAL A 245 -15.42 3.84 9.92
N LYS A 246 -16.62 3.79 10.49
CA LYS A 246 -17.28 4.97 11.10
C LYS A 246 -16.81 5.21 12.53
N ASP A 247 -16.72 4.14 13.32
CA ASP A 247 -16.20 4.18 14.67
C ASP A 247 -14.93 3.33 14.77
N ARG A 248 -13.77 3.99 14.65
CA ARG A 248 -12.47 3.33 14.67
C ARG A 248 -12.18 2.54 15.95
N ASN A 249 -12.87 2.85 17.06
CA ASN A 249 -12.67 2.17 18.35
C ASN A 249 -13.58 0.95 18.54
N ALA A 250 -14.63 0.81 17.74
CA ALA A 250 -15.63 -0.25 17.87
C ALA A 250 -15.73 -1.15 16.63
N GLU A 251 -15.18 -0.74 15.50
CA GLU A 251 -15.30 -1.45 14.22
C GLU A 251 -13.94 -1.95 13.73
N MET A 252 -13.96 -3.04 12.96
CA MET A 252 -12.82 -3.51 12.19
C MET A 252 -13.14 -3.49 10.70
N LEU A 253 -12.13 -3.30 9.88
CA LEU A 253 -12.23 -3.48 8.43
C LEU A 253 -11.79 -4.89 8.08
N VAL A 254 -12.61 -5.61 7.34
CA VAL A 254 -12.28 -6.93 6.78
C VAL A 254 -12.40 -6.86 5.26
N ASN A 255 -11.28 -7.03 4.58
CA ASN A 255 -11.20 -7.12 3.12
C ASN A 255 -11.03 -8.59 2.72
N VAL A 256 -11.92 -9.09 1.87
CA VAL A 256 -11.83 -10.45 1.32
C VAL A 256 -11.83 -10.36 -0.19
N GLY A 257 -10.65 -10.55 -0.76
CA GLY A 257 -10.43 -10.71 -2.19
C GLY A 257 -9.82 -12.10 -2.47
N THR A 258 -8.85 -12.19 -3.36
CA THR A 258 -8.04 -13.42 -3.56
C THR A 258 -7.37 -13.83 -2.24
N GLY A 259 -6.66 -12.89 -1.60
CA GLY A 259 -6.26 -12.96 -0.20
C GLY A 259 -7.32 -12.36 0.73
N SER A 260 -7.06 -12.35 2.02
CA SER A 260 -7.87 -11.65 3.00
C SER A 260 -7.01 -10.84 3.96
N GLN A 261 -7.58 -9.75 4.44
CA GLN A 261 -6.92 -8.87 5.40
C GLN A 261 -7.96 -8.33 6.37
N PHE A 262 -7.60 -8.26 7.64
CA PHE A 262 -8.36 -7.48 8.60
C PHE A 262 -7.49 -6.36 9.19
N SER A 263 -8.13 -5.28 9.58
CA SER A 263 -7.47 -4.10 10.14
C SER A 263 -8.28 -3.58 11.33
N VAL A 264 -7.58 -3.33 12.45
CA VAL A 264 -8.17 -2.83 13.69
C VAL A 264 -7.34 -1.65 14.19
N PHE A 265 -8.01 -0.59 14.61
CA PHE A 265 -7.35 0.56 15.22
C PHE A 265 -6.94 0.26 16.66
N SER A 266 -5.80 0.79 17.07
CA SER A 266 -5.33 0.78 18.46
C SER A 266 -4.71 2.12 18.82
N GLU A 267 -5.02 2.62 20.01
CA GLU A 267 -4.35 3.81 20.57
C GLU A 267 -2.91 3.51 21.02
N ARG A 268 -2.62 2.24 21.29
CA ARG A 268 -1.31 1.78 21.78
C ARG A 268 -0.57 1.03 20.69
N CYS A 269 0.75 1.22 20.62
CA CYS A 269 1.61 0.36 19.83
C CYS A 269 1.61 -1.04 20.45
N MET A 270 1.11 -2.01 19.70
CA MET A 270 1.05 -3.41 20.12
C MET A 270 1.83 -4.25 19.11
N GLN A 271 2.57 -5.22 19.64
CA GLN A 271 3.20 -6.26 18.84
C GLN A 271 2.56 -7.58 19.24
N ALA A 272 2.03 -8.30 18.27
CA ALA A 272 1.44 -9.61 18.47
C ALA A 272 1.83 -10.51 17.29
N GLU A 273 2.02 -11.78 17.57
CA GLU A 273 2.33 -12.77 16.54
C GLU A 273 1.21 -12.81 15.49
N GLY A 274 1.60 -12.86 14.22
CA GLY A 274 0.65 -12.84 13.09
C GLY A 274 0.09 -11.45 12.76
N LEU A 275 0.44 -10.40 13.49
CA LEU A 275 -0.03 -9.03 13.22
C LEU A 275 1.11 -8.08 12.89
N GLU A 276 0.89 -7.28 11.87
CA GLU A 276 1.73 -6.13 11.56
C GLU A 276 1.13 -4.86 12.17
N THR A 277 1.97 -4.09 12.87
CA THR A 277 1.57 -2.80 13.44
C THR A 277 2.03 -1.67 12.55
N ARG A 278 1.08 -0.89 12.05
CA ARG A 278 1.32 0.23 11.12
C ARG A 278 0.91 1.55 11.76
N PRO A 279 1.68 2.64 11.57
CA PRO A 279 1.26 3.97 12.02
C PRO A 279 -0.04 4.40 11.34
N MET A 280 -0.92 5.08 12.12
CA MET A 280 -2.10 5.74 11.56
C MET A 280 -1.84 7.24 11.40
N PRO A 281 -2.33 7.86 10.31
CA PRO A 281 -2.40 9.30 10.17
C PRO A 281 -3.21 9.92 11.33
N GLY A 282 -2.72 11.02 11.87
CA GLY A 282 -3.38 11.68 13.00
C GLY A 282 -3.17 11.01 14.36
N GLY A 283 -2.39 9.93 14.43
CA GLY A 283 -2.04 9.25 15.69
C GLY A 283 -2.67 7.86 15.85
N GLY A 284 -2.13 7.08 16.77
CA GLY A 284 -2.49 5.68 16.96
C GLY A 284 -1.88 4.74 15.93
N TRP A 285 -2.42 3.54 15.85
CA TRP A 285 -1.85 2.40 15.13
C TRP A 285 -2.94 1.60 14.45
N LEU A 286 -2.62 0.98 13.33
CA LEU A 286 -3.44 -0.01 12.66
C LEU A 286 -2.79 -1.37 12.84
N LEU A 287 -3.48 -2.30 13.47
CA LEU A 287 -3.08 -3.70 13.59
C LEU A 287 -3.66 -4.43 12.38
N VAL A 288 -2.80 -5.06 11.61
CA VAL A 288 -3.16 -5.69 10.32
C VAL A 288 -2.79 -7.15 10.37
N GLY A 289 -3.77 -8.03 10.18
CA GLY A 289 -3.56 -9.44 9.92
C GLY A 289 -3.90 -9.74 8.46
N ALA A 290 -3.02 -10.43 7.76
CA ALA A 290 -3.20 -10.79 6.36
C ALA A 290 -2.98 -12.28 6.14
N SER A 291 -3.85 -12.87 5.30
CA SER A 291 -3.70 -14.23 4.78
C SER A 291 -3.58 -14.16 3.26
N LEU A 292 -2.67 -14.95 2.69
CA LEU A 292 -2.52 -15.07 1.24
C LEU A 292 -3.73 -15.75 0.59
N CYS A 293 -4.53 -16.46 1.39
CA CYS A 293 -5.67 -17.23 0.94
C CYS A 293 -6.98 -16.73 1.56
N GLY A 294 -7.70 -15.90 0.82
CA GLY A 294 -9.07 -15.45 1.15
C GLY A 294 -10.10 -16.16 0.26
N GLY A 295 -10.66 -15.45 -0.70
CA GLY A 295 -11.53 -16.02 -1.74
C GLY A 295 -10.85 -17.12 -2.58
N ARG A 296 -9.52 -17.11 -2.64
CA ARG A 296 -8.75 -18.20 -3.27
C ARG A 296 -8.97 -19.56 -2.58
N ALA A 297 -9.12 -19.60 -1.25
CA ALA A 297 -9.44 -20.83 -0.54
C ALA A 297 -10.78 -21.42 -1.01
N TYR A 298 -11.78 -20.56 -1.18
CA TYR A 298 -13.08 -20.95 -1.69
C TYR A 298 -13.02 -21.42 -3.15
N ALA A 299 -12.20 -20.78 -3.97
CA ALA A 299 -11.96 -21.18 -5.34
C ALA A 299 -11.25 -22.55 -5.44
N LEU A 300 -10.23 -22.79 -4.61
CA LEU A 300 -9.56 -24.10 -4.53
C LEU A 300 -10.50 -25.20 -4.13
N LEU A 301 -11.40 -24.92 -3.17
CA LEU A 301 -12.42 -25.90 -2.75
C LEU A 301 -13.42 -26.19 -3.89
N ALA A 302 -13.85 -25.15 -4.62
CA ALA A 302 -14.72 -25.34 -5.79
C ALA A 302 -14.04 -26.16 -6.89
N GLU A 303 -12.76 -25.92 -7.13
CA GLU A 303 -11.95 -26.66 -8.09
C GLU A 303 -11.81 -28.14 -7.67
N PHE A 304 -11.54 -28.40 -6.39
CA PHE A 304 -11.50 -29.74 -5.83
C PHE A 304 -12.82 -30.49 -6.04
N PHE A 305 -13.96 -29.88 -5.76
CA PHE A 305 -15.26 -30.49 -5.98
C PHE A 305 -15.55 -30.74 -7.47
N ALA A 306 -15.15 -29.79 -8.34
CA ALA A 306 -15.27 -29.97 -9.79
C ALA A 306 -14.46 -31.17 -10.29
N GLN A 307 -13.21 -31.29 -9.85
CA GLN A 307 -12.34 -32.42 -10.22
C GLN A 307 -12.89 -33.76 -9.67
N THR A 308 -13.37 -33.75 -8.44
CA THR A 308 -14.00 -34.93 -7.83
C THR A 308 -15.23 -35.39 -8.61
N ALA A 309 -16.10 -34.43 -9.03
CA ALA A 309 -17.28 -34.75 -9.84
C ALA A 309 -16.89 -35.38 -11.19
N ARG A 310 -15.88 -34.81 -11.88
CA ARG A 310 -15.36 -35.37 -13.15
C ARG A 310 -14.79 -36.76 -12.95
N MET A 311 -14.04 -37.00 -11.89
CA MET A 311 -13.52 -38.32 -11.54
C MET A 311 -14.65 -39.34 -11.34
N MET A 312 -15.82 -38.90 -10.89
CA MET A 312 -17.03 -39.71 -10.73
C MET A 312 -17.90 -39.78 -11.98
N GLY A 313 -17.43 -39.25 -13.11
CA GLY A 313 -18.13 -39.25 -14.40
C GLY A 313 -19.21 -38.20 -14.57
N SER A 314 -19.20 -37.15 -13.76
CA SER A 314 -20.13 -36.03 -13.85
C SER A 314 -19.43 -34.75 -14.31
N GLU A 315 -20.06 -33.96 -15.20
CA GLU A 315 -19.57 -32.65 -15.63
C GLU A 315 -20.36 -31.54 -14.94
N PRO A 316 -19.82 -30.93 -13.85
CA PRO A 316 -20.53 -29.89 -13.11
C PRO A 316 -20.54 -28.59 -13.89
N SER A 317 -21.70 -27.95 -14.08
CA SER A 317 -21.86 -26.66 -14.76
C SER A 317 -21.84 -25.46 -13.81
N ASP A 318 -22.18 -25.65 -12.55
CA ASP A 318 -22.31 -24.57 -11.53
C ASP A 318 -21.89 -25.07 -10.15
N VAL A 319 -20.57 -25.15 -9.92
CA VAL A 319 -20.03 -25.67 -8.65
C VAL A 319 -20.26 -24.66 -7.51
N TYR A 320 -20.05 -23.37 -7.76
CA TYR A 320 -20.26 -22.34 -6.74
C TYR A 320 -21.70 -22.27 -6.27
N GLY A 321 -22.67 -22.25 -7.20
CA GLY A 321 -24.09 -22.30 -6.82
C GLY A 321 -24.49 -23.58 -6.10
N ALA A 322 -23.89 -24.71 -6.44
CA ALA A 322 -24.10 -25.97 -5.70
C ALA A 322 -23.57 -25.88 -4.25
N MET A 323 -22.38 -25.35 -4.06
CA MET A 323 -21.79 -25.12 -2.73
C MET A 323 -22.66 -24.17 -1.90
N GLU A 324 -23.12 -23.06 -2.47
CA GLU A 324 -24.01 -22.11 -1.78
C GLU A 324 -25.36 -22.72 -1.42
N ARG A 325 -25.98 -23.48 -2.34
CA ARG A 325 -27.25 -24.17 -2.05
C ARG A 325 -27.09 -25.17 -0.90
N LEU A 326 -25.98 -25.91 -0.87
CA LEU A 326 -25.69 -26.84 0.21
C LEU A 326 -25.54 -26.11 1.56
N LEU A 327 -24.75 -25.03 1.60
CA LEU A 327 -24.56 -24.23 2.80
C LEU A 327 -25.89 -23.66 3.36
N ARG A 328 -26.82 -23.25 2.48
CA ARG A 328 -28.11 -22.70 2.88
C ARG A 328 -29.12 -23.77 3.32
N SER A 329 -29.07 -24.95 2.71
CA SER A 329 -30.02 -26.04 2.96
C SER A 329 -29.60 -27.01 4.06
N SER A 330 -28.31 -27.08 4.37
CA SER A 330 -27.79 -27.98 5.39
C SER A 330 -27.95 -27.42 6.80
N PRO A 331 -28.40 -28.20 7.78
CA PRO A 331 -28.41 -27.75 9.16
C PRO A 331 -26.97 -27.50 9.61
N ARG A 332 -26.78 -26.48 10.46
CA ARG A 332 -25.46 -26.21 11.03
C ARG A 332 -25.02 -27.40 11.88
N PRO A 333 -23.84 -27.98 11.62
CA PRO A 333 -23.37 -29.10 12.41
C PRO A 333 -23.13 -28.68 13.86
N GLU A 334 -23.33 -29.61 14.81
CA GLU A 334 -23.12 -29.38 16.24
C GLU A 334 -21.65 -29.08 16.57
N SER A 335 -20.74 -29.65 15.80
CA SER A 335 -19.28 -29.37 15.90
C SER A 335 -18.74 -29.07 14.52
N ILE A 336 -18.00 -27.95 14.43
CA ILE A 336 -17.26 -27.54 13.22
C ILE A 336 -15.78 -27.67 13.57
N PRO A 337 -15.00 -28.47 12.79
CA PRO A 337 -13.56 -28.50 13.00
C PRO A 337 -12.94 -27.13 12.76
N ASP A 338 -11.94 -26.79 13.57
CA ASP A 338 -11.11 -25.61 13.29
C ASP A 338 -10.26 -25.91 12.06
N VAL A 339 -10.43 -25.11 11.03
CA VAL A 339 -9.69 -25.22 9.78
C VAL A 339 -8.94 -23.93 9.54
N LEU A 340 -7.63 -24.00 9.42
CA LEU A 340 -6.79 -22.89 8.97
C LEU A 340 -6.67 -22.96 7.43
N PRO A 341 -7.35 -22.10 6.66
CA PRO A 341 -7.35 -22.15 5.20
C PRO A 341 -6.09 -21.53 4.60
N LEU A 342 -4.92 -21.95 5.08
CA LEU A 342 -3.61 -21.43 4.69
C LEU A 342 -3.02 -22.22 3.50
N PHE A 343 -3.81 -22.46 2.46
CA PHE A 343 -3.38 -23.27 1.30
C PHE A 343 -2.20 -22.66 0.52
N GLU A 344 -1.94 -21.37 0.68
CA GLU A 344 -0.84 -20.65 0.06
C GLU A 344 0.07 -19.99 1.12
N GLY A 345 -0.05 -20.39 2.39
CA GLY A 345 0.73 -19.86 3.50
C GLY A 345 0.25 -18.50 4.02
N THR A 346 1.10 -17.87 4.82
CA THR A 346 0.95 -16.48 5.29
C THR A 346 2.11 -15.63 4.77
N ARG A 347 2.00 -14.30 4.88
CA ARG A 347 3.13 -13.39 4.54
C ARG A 347 4.35 -13.58 5.46
N GLN A 348 4.19 -14.28 6.58
CA GLN A 348 5.26 -14.50 7.55
C GLN A 348 5.95 -15.87 7.37
N ASP A 349 5.31 -16.80 6.67
CA ASP A 349 5.77 -18.17 6.47
C ASP A 349 6.22 -18.45 5.02
N SER A 350 6.37 -17.41 4.19
CA SER A 350 6.75 -17.52 2.77
C SER A 350 8.26 -17.50 2.58
#